data_feaef83a9deb223866b8604597465534
#
_entry.id   feaef83a9deb223866b8604597465534
#
_cell.length_a   1.000
_cell.length_b   1.000
_cell.length_c   1.000
_cell.angle_alpha   90.00
_cell.angle_beta   90.00
_cell.angle_gamma   90.00
#
_symmetry.space_group_name_H-M   'P 1'
#
loop_
_entity.id
_entity.type
_entity.pdbx_description
1 polymer ?
#
loop_
_entity_poly.entity_id
_entity_poly.type
_entity_poly.pdbx_seq_one_letter_code
_entity_poly.pdbx_strand_id
1 'polypeptide(L)'
;LRMSRGLGDVYKRQYIACLEPFGEKSGTKPYSLSPKQYGNFLSNLFELWYHDLQSASQPYIRQFENYVGLAAGYMAESCEQRGCCGVQYAVEADGSVYPCDFYVMDEYQIGNFNTDSFDQIDQKRSEIRFIEQSSLAEKACRSCPYFLLCRGGCRRNRGNGIQTEPTRNNFCEGYKIFFGRWYDTLMQLGKLVQR
;
A
#
# COMPACT_ATOMS: atom_id res chain seq x y z
N LEU A 1 -18.73 18.66 0.07
CA LEU A 1 -17.58 18.42 -0.84
C LEU A 1 -16.81 19.69 -1.22
N ARG A 2 -17.38 20.87 -1.04
CA ARG A 2 -16.66 22.15 -1.27
C ARG A 2 -15.78 22.59 -0.08
N MET A 3 -15.90 21.97 1.08
CA MET A 3 -15.15 22.36 2.29
C MET A 3 -13.80 21.67 2.45
N SER A 4 -13.45 20.69 1.63
CA SER A 4 -12.16 20.02 1.65
C SER A 4 -11.11 20.61 0.70
N ARG A 5 -11.41 21.68 0.01
CA ARG A 5 -10.46 22.41 -0.86
C ARG A 5 -9.63 23.43 -0.08
N GLY A 6 -9.19 23.07 1.11
CA GLY A 6 -8.19 23.81 1.86
C GLY A 6 -6.78 23.47 1.39
N LEU A 7 -5.77 24.02 2.05
CA LEU A 7 -4.34 23.81 1.80
C LEU A 7 -3.93 22.32 1.67
N GLY A 8 -4.67 21.38 2.28
CA GLY A 8 -4.43 19.94 2.15
C GLY A 8 -4.74 19.35 0.76
N ASP A 9 -5.52 20.02 -0.07
CA ASP A 9 -5.89 19.55 -1.41
C ASP A 9 -4.78 19.80 -2.46
N VAL A 10 -3.80 20.61 -2.11
CA VAL A 10 -2.67 21.00 -2.97
C VAL A 10 -1.54 19.96 -2.95
N TYR A 11 -1.51 19.09 -1.93
CA TYR A 11 -0.37 18.21 -1.72
C TYR A 11 -0.61 16.80 -2.24
N LYS A 12 -0.93 15.88 -1.38
CA LYS A 12 -0.85 14.45 -1.63
C LYS A 12 -2.16 13.79 -1.25
N ARG A 13 -2.74 13.07 -2.20
CA ARG A 13 -3.91 12.24 -1.96
C ARG A 13 -3.50 10.78 -1.86
N GLN A 14 -4.00 10.10 -0.86
CA GLN A 14 -3.85 8.67 -0.69
C GLN A 14 -5.22 8.05 -0.40
N TYR A 15 -5.57 7.03 -1.14
CA TYR A 15 -6.80 6.28 -0.97
C TYR A 15 -6.46 4.95 -0.31
N ILE A 16 -6.99 4.73 0.88
CA ILE A 16 -6.77 3.51 1.66
C ILE A 16 -8.08 2.73 1.65
N ALA A 17 -8.04 1.47 1.20
CA ALA A 17 -9.19 0.60 1.25
C ALA A 17 -9.62 0.36 2.70
N CYS A 18 -10.93 0.44 2.96
CA CYS A 18 -11.49 0.06 4.25
C CYS A 18 -11.32 -1.46 4.42
N LEU A 19 -10.76 -1.86 5.55
CA LEU A 19 -10.40 -3.25 5.82
C LEU A 19 -11.17 -3.79 7.03
N GLU A 20 -11.40 -5.08 7.04
CA GLU A 20 -11.93 -5.80 8.18
C GLU A 20 -10.92 -5.81 9.34
N PRO A 21 -11.39 -6.00 10.59
CA PRO A 21 -10.50 -6.26 11.73
C PRO A 21 -9.54 -7.43 11.45
N PHE A 22 -8.41 -7.44 12.17
CA PHE A 22 -7.47 -8.54 12.07
C PHE A 22 -8.12 -9.90 12.41
N GLY A 23 -7.69 -10.94 11.72
CA GLY A 23 -8.22 -12.29 11.90
C GLY A 23 -9.56 -12.55 11.22
N GLU A 24 -10.29 -11.52 10.81
CA GLU A 24 -11.56 -11.68 10.10
C GLU A 24 -11.35 -11.92 8.59
N LYS A 25 -12.30 -12.64 8.00
CA LYS A 25 -12.30 -12.90 6.56
C LYS A 25 -12.71 -11.64 5.80
N SER A 26 -11.98 -11.33 4.74
CA SER A 26 -12.32 -10.22 3.84
C SER A 26 -13.71 -10.42 3.21
N GLY A 27 -14.47 -9.34 3.09
CA GLY A 27 -15.81 -9.35 2.49
C GLY A 27 -16.96 -9.63 3.46
N THR A 28 -16.72 -9.64 4.78
CA THR A 28 -17.74 -10.03 5.77
C THR A 28 -18.52 -8.87 6.37
N LYS A 29 -18.10 -7.64 6.19
CA LYS A 29 -18.74 -6.45 6.79
C LYS A 29 -19.56 -5.67 5.76
N PRO A 30 -20.57 -4.89 6.17
CA PRO A 30 -21.36 -4.05 5.26
C PRO A 30 -20.53 -3.01 4.48
N TYR A 31 -19.40 -2.59 5.05
CA TYR A 31 -18.46 -1.65 4.41
C TYR A 31 -17.34 -2.35 3.62
N SER A 32 -17.32 -3.67 3.57
CA SER A 32 -16.28 -4.43 2.87
C SER A 32 -16.27 -4.09 1.38
N LEU A 33 -15.09 -3.84 0.88
CA LEU A 33 -14.86 -3.55 -0.52
C LEU A 33 -14.47 -4.84 -1.27
N SER A 34 -15.28 -5.24 -2.23
CA SER A 34 -14.92 -6.41 -3.05
C SER A 34 -13.74 -6.09 -3.98
N PRO A 35 -12.93 -7.10 -4.37
CA PRO A 35 -11.83 -6.88 -5.31
C PRO A 35 -12.27 -6.22 -6.62
N LYS A 36 -13.44 -6.58 -7.15
CA LYS A 36 -14.02 -5.99 -8.36
C LYS A 36 -14.35 -4.50 -8.18
N GLN A 37 -14.98 -4.15 -7.06
CA GLN A 37 -15.29 -2.75 -6.74
C GLN A 37 -14.02 -1.92 -6.61
N TYR A 38 -12.99 -2.47 -5.92
CA TYR A 38 -11.71 -1.80 -5.77
C TYR A 38 -11.00 -1.59 -7.13
N GLY A 39 -10.97 -2.61 -7.98
CA GLY A 39 -10.39 -2.51 -9.32
C GLY A 39 -11.10 -1.48 -10.21
N ASN A 40 -12.43 -1.45 -10.16
CA ASN A 40 -13.23 -0.44 -10.87
C ASN A 40 -12.99 0.97 -10.32
N PHE A 41 -12.93 1.11 -9.00
CA PHE A 41 -12.59 2.39 -8.35
C PHE A 41 -11.23 2.90 -8.82
N LEU A 42 -10.19 2.06 -8.76
CA LEU A 42 -8.84 2.44 -9.22
C LEU A 42 -8.84 2.82 -10.70
N SER A 43 -9.57 2.07 -11.54
CA SER A 43 -9.62 2.33 -12.98
C SER A 43 -10.30 3.65 -13.31
N ASN A 44 -11.43 3.95 -12.66
CA ASN A 44 -12.15 5.21 -12.87
C ASN A 44 -11.36 6.40 -12.32
N LEU A 45 -10.73 6.23 -11.16
CA LEU A 45 -9.90 7.28 -10.57
C LEU A 45 -8.67 7.57 -11.44
N PHE A 46 -8.02 6.52 -11.99
CA PHE A 46 -6.89 6.68 -12.90
C PHE A 46 -7.29 7.37 -14.20
N GLU A 47 -8.45 7.06 -14.75
CA GLU A 47 -8.97 7.69 -15.96
C GLU A 47 -9.12 9.21 -15.77
N LEU A 48 -9.70 9.64 -14.64
CA LEU A 48 -9.80 11.05 -14.28
C LEU A 48 -8.43 11.70 -14.09
N TRP A 49 -7.55 11.05 -13.33
CA TRP A 49 -6.20 11.54 -13.10
C TRP A 49 -5.39 11.65 -14.41
N TYR A 50 -5.52 10.67 -15.31
CA TYR A 50 -4.85 10.67 -16.60
C TYR A 50 -5.36 11.78 -17.52
N HIS A 51 -6.66 12.07 -17.49
CA HIS A 51 -7.24 13.21 -18.18
C HIS A 51 -6.69 14.55 -17.65
N ASP A 52 -6.63 14.70 -16.32
CA ASP A 52 -6.08 15.89 -15.68
C ASP A 52 -4.57 16.03 -15.98
N LEU A 53 -3.82 14.93 -16.05
CA LEU A 53 -2.42 14.93 -16.46
C LEU A 53 -2.23 15.49 -17.87
N GLN A 54 -3.09 15.15 -18.82
CA GLN A 54 -3.04 15.69 -20.18
C GLN A 54 -3.29 17.20 -20.24
N SER A 55 -4.00 17.72 -19.25
CA SER A 55 -4.28 19.15 -19.08
C SER A 55 -3.28 19.88 -18.18
N ALA A 56 -2.21 19.20 -17.73
CA ALA A 56 -1.22 19.69 -16.78
C ALA A 56 -1.83 20.21 -15.46
N SER A 57 -2.92 19.61 -15.01
CA SER A 57 -3.66 19.98 -13.80
C SER A 57 -3.91 18.83 -12.83
N GLN A 58 -3.21 17.69 -13.01
CA GLN A 58 -3.41 16.50 -12.18
C GLN A 58 -3.04 16.75 -10.71
N PRO A 59 -3.87 16.27 -9.78
CA PRO A 59 -3.49 16.20 -8.37
C PRO A 59 -2.44 15.11 -8.16
N TYR A 60 -1.58 15.26 -7.16
CA TYR A 60 -0.69 14.21 -6.73
C TYR A 60 -1.49 13.08 -6.07
N ILE A 61 -1.70 11.98 -6.79
CA ILE A 61 -2.31 10.76 -6.25
C ILE A 61 -1.22 9.72 -6.01
N ARG A 62 -0.91 9.47 -4.74
CA ARG A 62 0.23 8.65 -4.30
C ARG A 62 0.32 7.31 -5.01
N GLN A 63 -0.78 6.59 -5.18
CA GLN A 63 -0.80 5.30 -5.86
C GLN A 63 -0.31 5.41 -7.30
N PHE A 64 -0.80 6.37 -8.04
CA PHE A 64 -0.49 6.50 -9.47
C PHE A 64 0.92 7.02 -9.70
N GLU A 65 1.37 8.00 -8.91
CA GLU A 65 2.74 8.49 -8.95
C GLU A 65 3.75 7.35 -8.66
N ASN A 66 3.45 6.50 -7.69
CA ASN A 66 4.29 5.34 -7.40
C ASN A 66 4.27 4.31 -8.54
N TYR A 67 3.13 4.06 -9.20
CA TYR A 67 3.09 3.14 -10.35
C TYR A 67 3.87 3.70 -11.55
N VAL A 68 3.75 4.98 -11.85
CA VAL A 68 4.55 5.64 -12.90
C VAL A 68 6.03 5.60 -12.54
N GLY A 69 6.40 5.90 -11.29
CA GLY A 69 7.77 5.80 -10.80
C GLY A 69 8.34 4.39 -10.94
N LEU A 70 7.58 3.35 -10.58
CA LEU A 70 7.98 1.95 -10.76
C LEU A 70 8.17 1.59 -12.23
N ALA A 71 7.28 2.06 -13.10
CA ALA A 71 7.39 1.87 -14.56
C ALA A 71 8.63 2.58 -15.13
N ALA A 72 9.05 3.68 -14.51
CA ALA A 72 10.28 4.40 -14.81
C ALA A 72 11.56 3.78 -14.17
N GLY A 73 11.41 2.71 -13.39
CA GLY A 73 12.53 2.05 -12.71
C GLY A 73 12.93 2.67 -11.37
N TYR A 74 12.16 3.64 -10.85
CA TYR A 74 12.40 4.23 -9.53
C TYR A 74 11.82 3.36 -8.41
N MET A 75 12.34 3.52 -7.21
CA MET A 75 11.79 2.88 -6.03
C MET A 75 10.49 3.59 -5.61
N ALA A 76 9.45 2.83 -5.33
CA ALA A 76 8.22 3.38 -4.78
C ALA A 76 8.46 3.97 -3.38
N GLU A 77 7.89 5.14 -3.09
CA GLU A 77 7.93 5.72 -1.74
C GLU A 77 6.98 5.00 -0.78
N SER A 78 5.87 4.51 -1.29
CA SER A 78 4.86 3.77 -0.52
C SER A 78 5.27 2.31 -0.32
N CYS A 79 5.20 1.81 0.91
CA CYS A 79 5.45 0.41 1.24
C CYS A 79 4.47 -0.54 0.53
N GLU A 80 3.23 -0.11 0.30
CA GLU A 80 2.25 -0.88 -0.46
C GLU A 80 2.74 -1.16 -1.89
N GLN A 81 3.13 -0.12 -2.63
CA GLN A 81 3.64 -0.26 -3.99
C GLN A 81 5.06 -0.82 -4.04
N ARG A 82 5.82 -0.72 -2.95
CA ARG A 82 7.11 -1.41 -2.80
C ARG A 82 6.93 -2.93 -2.64
N GLY A 83 5.77 -3.38 -2.13
CA GLY A 83 5.47 -4.77 -1.85
C GLY A 83 6.16 -5.33 -0.60
N CYS A 84 6.81 -4.47 0.18
CA CYS A 84 7.40 -4.80 1.46
C CYS A 84 7.31 -3.62 2.42
N CYS A 85 7.24 -3.91 3.72
CA CYS A 85 7.24 -2.90 4.75
C CYS A 85 8.58 -2.16 4.80
N GLY A 86 8.56 -0.91 5.27
CA GLY A 86 9.75 -0.14 5.58
C GLY A 86 9.95 0.00 7.07
N VAL A 87 11.07 0.61 7.46
CA VAL A 87 11.29 1.04 8.84
C VAL A 87 10.40 2.23 9.11
N GLN A 88 9.48 2.08 10.05
CA GLN A 88 8.62 3.14 10.58
C GLN A 88 8.20 2.78 11.99
N TYR A 89 7.78 3.76 12.76
CA TYR A 89 7.31 3.57 14.13
C TYR A 89 5.98 4.31 14.30
N ALA A 90 4.94 3.55 14.69
CA ALA A 90 3.71 4.12 15.20
C ALA A 90 3.83 4.21 16.72
N VAL A 91 3.53 5.37 17.29
CA VAL A 91 3.68 5.63 18.73
C VAL A 91 2.33 6.01 19.29
N GLU A 92 1.88 5.29 20.31
CA GLU A 92 0.66 5.60 21.06
C GLU A 92 0.91 6.63 22.16
N ALA A 93 -0.16 7.19 22.72
CA ALA A 93 -0.10 8.25 23.72
C ALA A 93 0.62 7.85 25.02
N ASP A 94 0.65 6.57 25.35
CA ASP A 94 1.36 6.00 26.52
C ASP A 94 2.84 5.72 26.23
N GLY A 95 3.34 6.07 25.03
CA GLY A 95 4.71 5.84 24.59
C GLY A 95 4.96 4.46 23.96
N SER A 96 3.97 3.59 23.90
CA SER A 96 4.07 2.27 23.24
C SER A 96 4.39 2.42 21.77
N VAL A 97 5.30 1.59 21.25
CA VAL A 97 5.85 1.67 19.90
C VAL A 97 5.52 0.40 19.11
N TYR A 98 5.09 0.59 17.85
CA TYR A 98 4.70 -0.47 16.93
C TYR A 98 5.36 -0.32 15.57
N PRO A 99 5.55 -1.40 14.79
CA PRO A 99 6.27 -1.36 13.50
C PRO A 99 5.46 -0.74 12.35
N CYS A 100 4.17 -0.50 12.55
CA CYS A 100 3.27 0.06 11.54
C CYS A 100 1.96 0.51 12.20
N ASP A 101 1.37 1.60 11.70
CA ASP A 101 0.07 2.12 12.13
C ASP A 101 -1.09 1.12 11.97
N PHE A 102 -0.99 0.19 11.01
CA PHE A 102 -1.95 -0.92 10.92
C PHE A 102 -1.72 -2.04 11.94
N TYR A 103 -0.60 -2.09 12.61
CA TYR A 103 -0.20 -3.17 13.52
C TYR A 103 -0.05 -2.68 14.96
N VAL A 104 -0.93 -1.76 15.37
CA VAL A 104 -1.03 -1.30 16.76
C VAL A 104 -1.85 -2.34 17.54
N MET A 105 -1.16 -3.42 17.95
CA MET A 105 -1.70 -4.55 18.71
C MET A 105 -0.60 -5.10 19.62
N ASP A 106 -0.96 -5.64 20.77
CA ASP A 106 -0.02 -6.09 21.82
C ASP A 106 1.04 -7.04 21.28
N GLU A 107 0.68 -7.95 20.36
CA GLU A 107 1.59 -8.93 19.76
C GLU A 107 2.67 -8.30 18.88
N TYR A 108 2.46 -7.06 18.45
CA TYR A 108 3.40 -6.32 17.60
C TYR A 108 4.06 -5.14 18.32
N GLN A 109 3.83 -4.99 19.63
CA GLN A 109 4.53 -3.97 20.40
C GLN A 109 6.03 -4.26 20.42
N ILE A 110 6.84 -3.30 20.00
CA ILE A 110 8.29 -3.41 19.90
C ILE A 110 9.03 -2.62 20.97
N GLY A 111 8.33 -1.94 21.87
CA GLY A 111 8.88 -1.22 23.01
C GLY A 111 8.02 -0.06 23.47
N ASN A 112 8.59 0.76 24.34
CA ASN A 112 7.95 1.98 24.84
C ASN A 112 9.01 3.08 25.02
N PHE A 113 8.81 4.24 24.43
CA PHE A 113 9.77 5.36 24.49
C PHE A 113 9.95 5.99 25.88
N ASN A 114 9.10 5.65 26.85
CA ASN A 114 9.32 6.07 28.23
C ASN A 114 10.37 5.21 28.97
N THR A 115 10.63 3.99 28.48
CA THR A 115 11.51 3.01 29.15
C THR A 115 12.63 2.50 28.28
N ASP A 116 12.47 2.49 26.97
CA ASP A 116 13.39 1.84 26.05
C ASP A 116 14.12 2.87 25.17
N SER A 117 15.38 2.60 24.87
CA SER A 117 16.14 3.35 23.88
C SER A 117 15.74 2.99 22.45
N PHE A 118 16.08 3.86 21.49
CA PHE A 118 15.90 3.57 20.07
C PHE A 118 16.55 2.28 19.63
N ASP A 119 17.76 1.99 20.11
CA ASP A 119 18.50 0.76 19.75
C ASP A 119 17.78 -0.50 20.23
N GLN A 120 17.20 -0.47 21.43
CA GLN A 120 16.41 -1.60 21.97
C GLN A 120 15.13 -1.82 21.14
N ILE A 121 14.43 -0.73 20.79
CA ILE A 121 13.22 -0.80 19.95
C ILE A 121 13.58 -1.32 18.56
N ASP A 122 14.66 -0.85 17.95
CA ASP A 122 15.10 -1.28 16.63
C ASP A 122 15.56 -2.75 16.62
N GLN A 123 16.25 -3.17 17.68
CA GLN A 123 16.59 -4.57 17.88
C GLN A 123 15.32 -5.43 17.96
N LYS A 124 14.33 -5.05 18.76
CA LYS A 124 13.08 -5.78 18.91
C LYS A 124 12.30 -5.84 17.59
N ARG A 125 12.24 -4.72 16.84
CA ARG A 125 11.67 -4.69 15.49
C ARG A 125 12.33 -5.73 14.56
N SER A 126 13.64 -5.89 14.66
CA SER A 126 14.40 -6.85 13.85
C SER A 126 14.12 -8.28 14.29
N GLU A 127 14.02 -8.55 15.59
CA GLU A 127 13.71 -9.88 16.15
C GLU A 127 12.36 -10.42 15.68
N ILE A 128 11.33 -9.57 15.61
CA ILE A 128 9.99 -10.00 15.12
C ILE A 128 9.95 -10.19 13.59
N ARG A 129 11.03 -9.86 12.88
CA ARG A 129 11.19 -10.04 11.43
C ARG A 129 10.04 -9.46 10.59
N PHE A 130 9.49 -8.35 11.05
CA PHE A 130 8.28 -7.75 10.46
C PHE A 130 8.47 -7.38 8.99
N ILE A 131 9.62 -6.81 8.65
CA ILE A 131 9.96 -6.37 7.28
C ILE A 131 10.20 -7.58 6.37
N GLU A 132 11.03 -8.53 6.80
CA GLU A 132 11.36 -9.72 6.01
C GLU A 132 10.10 -10.54 5.67
N GLN A 133 9.25 -10.77 6.65
CA GLN A 133 7.99 -11.49 6.45
C GLN A 133 7.06 -10.77 5.47
N SER A 134 7.12 -9.44 5.43
CA SER A 134 6.30 -8.64 4.52
C SER A 134 6.72 -8.77 3.05
N SER A 135 7.97 -9.12 2.77
CA SER A 135 8.52 -9.27 1.42
C SER A 135 8.16 -10.60 0.75
N LEU A 136 7.56 -11.52 1.48
CA LEU A 136 7.21 -12.85 0.98
C LEU A 136 5.96 -12.81 0.11
N ALA A 137 6.14 -12.72 -1.20
CA ALA A 137 5.04 -12.82 -2.16
C ALA A 137 4.71 -14.30 -2.46
N GLU A 138 3.43 -14.60 -2.68
CA GLU A 138 2.98 -15.91 -3.18
C GLU A 138 3.71 -16.29 -4.47
N LYS A 139 4.02 -17.59 -4.65
CA LYS A 139 4.76 -18.07 -5.84
C LYS A 139 4.10 -17.64 -7.14
N ALA A 140 2.76 -17.69 -7.22
CA ALA A 140 2.00 -17.28 -8.39
C ALA A 140 2.17 -15.78 -8.74
N CYS A 141 2.55 -14.94 -7.79
CA CYS A 141 2.82 -13.52 -8.05
C CYS A 141 4.07 -13.33 -8.92
N ARG A 142 5.07 -14.20 -8.77
CA ARG A 142 6.35 -14.09 -9.50
C ARG A 142 6.20 -14.29 -11.01
N SER A 143 5.21 -15.07 -11.44
CA SER A 143 4.87 -15.29 -12.86
C SER A 143 3.75 -14.37 -13.36
N CYS A 144 3.24 -13.46 -12.53
CA CYS A 144 2.19 -12.54 -12.92
C CYS A 144 2.76 -11.43 -13.83
N PRO A 145 2.12 -11.14 -14.99
CA PRO A 145 2.60 -10.09 -15.89
C PRO A 145 2.59 -8.69 -15.27
N TYR A 146 1.80 -8.48 -14.22
CA TYR A 146 1.69 -7.19 -13.53
C TYR A 146 2.60 -7.07 -12.31
N PHE A 147 3.45 -8.08 -12.03
CA PHE A 147 4.24 -8.09 -10.79
C PHE A 147 5.22 -6.91 -10.69
N LEU A 148 5.72 -6.41 -11.81
CA LEU A 148 6.58 -5.23 -11.84
C LEU A 148 5.97 -4.03 -11.09
N LEU A 149 4.68 -3.78 -11.26
CA LEU A 149 3.96 -2.67 -10.65
C LEU A 149 3.20 -3.07 -9.37
N CYS A 150 2.61 -4.26 -9.34
CA CYS A 150 1.76 -4.72 -8.24
C CYS A 150 2.56 -5.12 -7.00
N ARG A 151 3.66 -5.88 -7.17
CA ARG A 151 4.56 -6.39 -6.11
C ARG A 151 3.87 -7.07 -4.92
N GLY A 152 2.60 -7.45 -5.06
CA GLY A 152 1.81 -8.09 -4.01
C GLY A 152 1.17 -7.14 -2.99
N GLY A 153 1.44 -5.83 -3.08
CA GLY A 153 0.79 -4.82 -2.24
C GLY A 153 1.14 -4.89 -0.75
N CYS A 154 0.35 -4.22 0.07
CA CYS A 154 0.56 -4.15 1.52
C CYS A 154 0.38 -5.53 2.20
N ARG A 155 1.23 -5.83 3.18
CA ARG A 155 1.10 -7.01 4.05
C ARG A 155 -0.29 -7.08 4.71
N ARG A 156 -0.83 -5.96 5.16
CA ARG A 156 -2.14 -5.87 5.81
C ARG A 156 -3.29 -6.40 4.94
N ASN A 157 -3.16 -6.31 3.64
CA ASN A 157 -4.15 -6.74 2.66
C ASN A 157 -3.96 -8.21 2.22
N ARG A 158 -3.05 -8.96 2.83
CA ARG A 158 -2.78 -10.37 2.49
C ARG A 158 -3.43 -11.29 3.51
N GLY A 159 -4.24 -12.25 3.03
CA GLY A 159 -4.96 -13.16 3.90
C GLY A 159 -5.82 -12.42 4.93
N ASN A 160 -5.63 -12.75 6.21
CA ASN A 160 -6.28 -12.07 7.33
C ASN A 160 -5.40 -10.96 7.98
N GLY A 161 -4.26 -10.64 7.37
CA GLY A 161 -3.33 -9.59 7.81
C GLY A 161 -2.27 -10.02 8.83
N ILE A 162 -2.44 -11.15 9.50
CA ILE A 162 -1.52 -11.64 10.55
C ILE A 162 -0.70 -12.86 10.14
N GLN A 163 -0.90 -13.39 8.95
CA GLN A 163 -0.21 -14.58 8.47
C GLN A 163 1.28 -14.31 8.24
N THR A 164 2.09 -15.30 8.58
CA THR A 164 3.54 -15.34 8.31
C THR A 164 3.88 -16.01 6.99
N GLU A 165 2.97 -16.84 6.47
CA GLU A 165 3.14 -17.52 5.19
C GLU A 165 2.81 -16.59 4.00
N PRO A 166 3.47 -16.82 2.84
CA PRO A 166 3.19 -16.06 1.63
C PRO A 166 1.75 -16.26 1.16
N THR A 167 0.96 -15.21 1.24
CA THR A 167 -0.43 -15.22 0.79
C THR A 167 -0.70 -14.13 -0.25
N ARG A 168 -1.73 -14.37 -1.06
CA ARG A 168 -2.18 -13.42 -2.07
C ARG A 168 -2.87 -12.22 -1.43
N ASN A 169 -2.68 -11.07 -2.03
CA ASN A 169 -3.42 -9.87 -1.66
C ASN A 169 -4.92 -10.07 -1.93
N ASN A 170 -5.75 -9.71 -0.96
CA ASN A 170 -7.20 -9.85 -1.03
C ASN A 170 -7.80 -9.07 -2.22
N PHE A 171 -7.14 -7.99 -2.66
CA PHE A 171 -7.55 -7.21 -3.83
C PHE A 171 -6.87 -7.64 -5.14
N CYS A 172 -6.24 -8.82 -5.20
CA CYS A 172 -5.48 -9.29 -6.37
C CYS A 172 -6.31 -9.22 -7.67
N GLU A 173 -7.55 -9.68 -7.65
CA GLU A 173 -8.42 -9.63 -8.83
C GLU A 173 -8.79 -8.19 -9.21
N GLY A 174 -8.89 -7.28 -8.24
CA GLY A 174 -9.05 -5.84 -8.49
C GLY A 174 -7.83 -5.23 -9.17
N TYR A 175 -6.62 -5.56 -8.70
CA TYR A 175 -5.39 -5.13 -9.36
C TYR A 175 -5.28 -5.68 -10.78
N LYS A 176 -5.71 -6.90 -11.04
CA LYS A 176 -5.74 -7.45 -12.41
C LYS A 176 -6.71 -6.70 -13.32
N ILE A 177 -7.89 -6.29 -12.81
CA ILE A 177 -8.83 -5.44 -13.56
C ILE A 177 -8.18 -4.09 -13.88
N PHE A 178 -7.57 -3.45 -12.89
CA PHE A 178 -6.91 -2.16 -13.05
C PHE A 178 -5.73 -2.24 -14.04
N PHE A 179 -4.77 -3.12 -13.80
CA PHE A 179 -3.61 -3.25 -14.67
C PHE A 179 -3.96 -3.82 -16.05
N GLY A 180 -4.97 -4.70 -16.14
CA GLY A 180 -5.44 -5.19 -17.44
C GLY A 180 -5.90 -4.05 -18.37
N ARG A 181 -6.42 -2.96 -17.80
CA ARG A 181 -6.83 -1.78 -18.57
C ARG A 181 -5.69 -0.76 -18.76
N TRP A 182 -4.85 -0.54 -17.75
CA TRP A 182 -3.97 0.62 -17.68
C TRP A 182 -2.47 0.33 -17.66
N TYR A 183 -2.06 -0.94 -17.71
CA TYR A 183 -0.65 -1.32 -17.60
C TYR A 183 0.21 -0.68 -18.69
N ASP A 184 -0.22 -0.77 -19.95
CA ASP A 184 0.54 -0.21 -21.08
C ASP A 184 0.65 1.33 -21.00
N THR A 185 -0.42 1.99 -20.57
CA THR A 185 -0.42 3.44 -20.33
C THR A 185 0.58 3.81 -19.23
N LEU A 186 0.59 3.09 -18.11
CA LEU A 186 1.54 3.30 -17.03
C LEU A 186 3.00 3.09 -17.50
N MET A 187 3.24 2.06 -18.29
CA MET A 187 4.57 1.81 -18.86
C MET A 187 5.00 2.90 -19.84
N GLN A 188 4.09 3.45 -20.62
CA GLN A 188 4.35 4.59 -21.50
C GLN A 188 4.67 5.87 -20.69
N LEU A 189 3.90 6.16 -19.65
CA LEU A 189 4.17 7.28 -18.75
C LEU A 189 5.54 7.15 -18.07
N GLY A 190 5.90 5.95 -17.62
CA GLY A 190 7.22 5.69 -17.05
C GLY A 190 8.37 6.02 -18.01
N LYS A 191 8.22 5.69 -19.28
CA LYS A 191 9.24 6.06 -20.32
C LYS A 191 9.36 7.57 -20.54
N LEU A 192 8.29 8.33 -20.34
CA LEU A 192 8.33 9.79 -20.45
C LEU A 192 9.05 10.43 -19.26
N VAL A 193 8.93 9.85 -18.08
CA VAL A 193 9.59 10.35 -16.84
C VAL A 193 11.09 10.05 -16.82
N GLN A 194 11.57 9.05 -17.55
CA GLN A 194 12.99 8.69 -17.66
C GLN A 194 13.81 9.66 -18.54
N ARG A 195 13.15 10.52 -19.29
CA ARG A 195 13.79 11.50 -20.19
C ARG A 195 14.09 12.80 -19.46
#